data_46204f152e940bc07f6d132b7d0764a6
#
_entry.id   46204f152e940bc07f6d132b7d0764a6
#
_cell.length_a   1.000
_cell.length_b   1.000
_cell.length_c   1.000
_cell.angle_alpha   90.00
_cell.angle_beta   90.00
_cell.angle_gamma   90.00
#
_symmetry.space_group_name_H-M   'P 1'
#
loop_
_entity.id
_entity.type
_entity.pdbx_description
1 polymer ?
#
loop_
_entity_poly.entity_id
_entity_poly.type
_entity_poly.pdbx_seq_one_letter_code
_entity_poly.pdbx_strand_id
1 'polypeptide(L)'
;MSKKLAIAMFGQKRLSREGGVEIVVKELCTRMAQNGCDVTCYNRAGHHVSGAEYDDAGKTEYKGIRQKSVPTIERRGLAAVSSSFFAALCSAFGRYDVVHIHAEGPAFFAWLPKMFGKRVVVTVHGIDWQREKWQSGLGSKFIHQGEKNAAKYADEVIVLSKGVQDYFKETYGRETHFIPNGVNRPQIREANLITDHFGLEKDSYILFLGRLVPEKGIRYLVEAFKNVKTD
;
A
#
# COMPACT_ATOMS: atom_id res chain seq x y z
N MET A 1 7.22 33.43 4.12
CA MET A 1 7.42 31.99 3.82
C MET A 1 6.05 31.36 3.65
N SER A 2 5.75 30.72 2.53
CA SER A 2 4.49 29.98 2.37
C SER A 2 4.42 28.83 3.38
N LYS A 3 3.27 28.64 4.01
CA LYS A 3 3.02 27.52 4.94
C LYS A 3 3.25 26.20 4.18
N LYS A 4 4.11 25.33 4.70
CA LYS A 4 4.30 23.98 4.17
C LYS A 4 3.03 23.17 4.36
N LEU A 5 2.63 22.40 3.34
CA LEU A 5 1.49 21.50 3.44
C LEU A 5 1.85 20.33 4.37
N ALA A 6 1.09 20.18 5.46
CA ALA A 6 1.30 19.13 6.45
C ALA A 6 0.43 17.91 6.13
N ILE A 7 1.05 16.75 5.92
CA ILE A 7 0.41 15.52 5.46
C ILE A 7 0.63 14.40 6.47
N ALA A 8 -0.46 13.77 6.92
CA ALA A 8 -0.41 12.49 7.63
C ALA A 8 -0.63 11.35 6.64
N MET A 9 0.19 10.30 6.71
CA MET A 9 0.14 9.14 5.84
C MET A 9 -0.01 7.86 6.66
N PHE A 10 -0.97 7.00 6.32
CA PHE A 10 -1.10 5.68 6.95
C PHE A 10 -1.81 4.66 6.04
N GLY A 11 -1.78 3.38 6.46
CA GLY A 11 -2.36 2.26 5.73
C GLY A 11 -1.33 1.19 5.38
N GLN A 12 -0.07 1.58 5.18
CA GLN A 12 1.07 0.67 5.09
C GLN A 12 1.35 0.01 6.46
N LYS A 13 2.09 -1.08 6.45
CA LYS A 13 2.56 -1.68 7.71
C LYS A 13 3.65 -0.83 8.35
N ARG A 14 4.70 -0.56 7.61
CA ARG A 14 5.84 0.22 8.05
C ARG A 14 6.62 0.76 6.85
N LEU A 15 7.17 1.96 6.97
CA LEU A 15 7.89 2.61 5.87
C LEU A 15 9.18 1.88 5.47
N SER A 16 9.84 1.22 6.44
CA SER A 16 11.06 0.44 6.21
C SER A 16 10.81 -0.92 5.55
N ARG A 17 9.58 -1.45 5.62
CA ARG A 17 9.27 -2.78 5.09
C ARG A 17 9.17 -2.77 3.57
N GLU A 18 9.61 -3.84 2.94
CA GLU A 18 9.36 -4.12 1.53
C GLU A 18 7.99 -4.76 1.32
N GLY A 19 7.24 -4.23 0.38
CA GLY A 19 5.89 -4.67 0.00
C GLY A 19 5.31 -3.70 -1.01
N GLY A 20 4.29 -4.09 -1.76
CA GLY A 20 3.74 -3.26 -2.83
C GLY A 20 3.26 -1.89 -2.33
N VAL A 21 2.42 -1.88 -1.29
CA VAL A 21 1.90 -0.64 -0.69
C VAL A 21 3.00 0.13 0.02
N GLU A 22 3.87 -0.55 0.74
CA GLU A 22 4.97 0.02 1.50
C GLU A 22 5.95 0.78 0.59
N ILE A 23 6.31 0.19 -0.55
CA ILE A 23 7.18 0.82 -1.56
C ILE A 23 6.50 2.07 -2.15
N VAL A 24 5.23 1.98 -2.52
CA VAL A 24 4.47 3.11 -3.04
C VAL A 24 4.44 4.26 -2.02
N VAL A 25 4.10 3.97 -0.77
CA VAL A 25 4.06 4.98 0.30
C VAL A 25 5.43 5.60 0.53
N LYS A 26 6.49 4.78 0.60
CA LYS A 26 7.86 5.26 0.78
C LYS A 26 8.31 6.21 -0.33
N GLU A 27 8.08 5.83 -1.58
CA GLU A 27 8.45 6.63 -2.75
C GLU A 27 7.63 7.91 -2.84
N LEU A 28 6.34 7.84 -2.57
CA LEU A 28 5.44 9.00 -2.57
C LEU A 28 5.82 10.00 -1.48
N CYS A 29 5.97 9.53 -0.23
CA CYS A 29 6.35 10.38 0.91
C CYS A 29 7.71 11.05 0.69
N THR A 30 8.69 10.31 0.15
CA THR A 30 10.04 10.85 -0.14
C THR A 30 9.95 12.02 -1.12
N ARG A 31 9.17 11.87 -2.21
CA ARG A 31 8.98 12.93 -3.19
C ARG A 31 8.18 14.11 -2.64
N MET A 32 7.16 13.85 -1.83
CA MET A 32 6.41 14.92 -1.16
C MET A 32 7.31 15.73 -0.23
N ALA A 33 8.15 15.07 0.57
CA ALA A 33 9.13 15.75 1.44
C ALA A 33 10.14 16.56 0.65
N GLN A 34 10.68 16.01 -0.46
CA GLN A 34 11.58 16.73 -1.38
C GLN A 34 10.93 17.94 -2.01
N ASN A 35 9.62 17.88 -2.28
CA ASN A 35 8.83 19.02 -2.81
C ASN A 35 8.35 19.98 -1.72
N GLY A 36 8.89 19.88 -0.50
CA GLY A 36 8.67 20.85 0.56
C GLY A 36 7.44 20.57 1.45
N CYS A 37 6.76 19.44 1.32
CA CYS A 37 5.70 19.03 2.24
C CYS A 37 6.28 18.58 3.59
N ASP A 38 5.52 18.79 4.65
CA ASP A 38 5.79 18.25 5.99
C ASP A 38 5.05 16.92 6.16
N VAL A 39 5.74 15.80 5.94
CA VAL A 39 5.14 14.47 5.88
C VAL A 39 5.38 13.70 7.17
N THR A 40 4.31 13.15 7.74
CA THR A 40 4.36 12.22 8.87
C THR A 40 3.75 10.88 8.46
N CYS A 41 4.51 9.80 8.56
CA CYS A 41 4.06 8.43 8.34
C CYS A 41 3.73 7.75 9.67
N TYR A 42 2.53 7.21 9.79
CA TYR A 42 2.12 6.37 10.91
C TYR A 42 2.38 4.89 10.58
N ASN A 43 3.26 4.27 11.34
CA ASN A 43 3.69 2.88 11.18
C ASN A 43 3.03 1.99 12.24
N ARG A 44 2.83 0.71 11.92
CA ARG A 44 2.45 -0.30 12.92
C ARG A 44 3.60 -0.52 13.89
N ALA A 45 3.30 -0.65 15.18
CA ALA A 45 4.22 -1.19 16.16
C ALA A 45 4.25 -2.73 16.09
N GLY A 46 5.29 -3.36 16.65
CA GLY A 46 5.41 -4.81 16.84
C GLY A 46 6.55 -5.47 16.07
N HIS A 47 7.01 -6.61 16.59
CA HIS A 47 8.17 -7.35 16.08
C HIS A 47 7.92 -8.05 14.73
N HIS A 48 6.64 -8.36 14.40
CA HIS A 48 6.30 -9.07 13.17
C HIS A 48 6.13 -8.16 11.94
N VAL A 49 6.43 -6.88 12.08
CA VAL A 49 6.17 -5.90 11.02
C VAL A 49 7.34 -5.78 10.04
N SER A 50 8.56 -5.99 10.51
CA SER A 50 9.78 -5.99 9.70
C SER A 50 10.64 -7.19 10.06
N GLY A 51 11.40 -7.75 9.12
CA GLY A 51 12.48 -8.69 9.42
C GLY A 51 13.62 -7.97 10.16
N ALA A 52 14.58 -8.73 10.72
CA ALA A 52 15.71 -8.16 11.46
C ALA A 52 16.54 -7.17 10.61
N GLU A 53 16.61 -7.40 9.30
CA GLU A 53 17.28 -6.52 8.34
C GLU A 53 16.59 -5.16 8.12
N TYR A 54 15.33 -5.04 8.51
CA TYR A 54 14.54 -3.81 8.41
C TYR A 54 14.23 -3.18 9.77
N ASP A 55 14.95 -3.58 10.80
CA ASP A 55 14.75 -3.04 12.14
C ASP A 55 15.15 -1.56 12.18
N ASP A 56 14.14 -0.72 12.16
CA ASP A 56 14.22 0.72 12.35
C ASP A 56 13.64 1.17 13.70
N ALA A 57 13.61 0.24 14.67
CA ALA A 57 13.14 0.52 16.01
C ALA A 57 13.88 1.74 16.57
N GLY A 58 13.11 2.77 16.94
CA GLY A 58 13.63 4.03 17.45
C GLY A 58 13.99 5.08 16.38
N LYS A 59 13.96 4.79 15.08
CA LYS A 59 14.13 5.81 14.06
C LYS A 59 12.84 6.62 13.91
N THR A 60 12.93 7.91 14.23
CA THR A 60 11.80 8.85 14.16
C THR A 60 11.74 9.61 12.82
N GLU A 61 12.78 9.47 11.98
CA GLU A 61 12.88 10.15 10.70
C GLU A 61 13.49 9.26 9.62
N TYR A 62 13.03 9.43 8.37
CA TYR A 62 13.58 8.82 7.17
C TYR A 62 13.50 9.82 6.00
N LYS A 63 14.63 10.28 5.48
CA LYS A 63 14.71 11.21 4.32
C LYS A 63 13.75 12.40 4.41
N GLY A 64 13.69 13.05 5.58
CA GLY A 64 12.81 14.20 5.84
C GLY A 64 11.35 13.83 6.14
N ILE A 65 11.04 12.55 6.25
CA ILE A 65 9.71 12.04 6.63
C ILE A 65 9.73 11.71 8.12
N ARG A 66 8.84 12.33 8.89
CA ARG A 66 8.66 11.93 10.30
C ARG A 66 7.97 10.57 10.38
N GLN A 67 8.49 9.69 11.20
CA GLN A 67 7.91 8.38 11.47
C GLN A 67 7.33 8.33 12.89
N LYS A 68 6.10 7.85 13.02
CA LYS A 68 5.44 7.61 14.30
C LYS A 68 4.86 6.21 14.32
N SER A 69 5.23 5.41 15.32
CA SER A 69 4.59 4.12 15.56
C SER A 69 3.30 4.30 16.36
N VAL A 70 2.24 3.61 15.95
CA VAL A 70 0.96 3.60 16.64
C VAL A 70 0.73 2.26 17.35
N PRO A 71 -0.02 2.24 18.48
CA PRO A 71 -0.37 1.01 19.16
C PRO A 71 -0.98 -0.02 18.21
N THR A 72 -0.52 -1.26 18.32
CA THR A 72 -0.92 -2.34 17.43
C THR A 72 -1.15 -3.62 18.23
N ILE A 73 -2.33 -4.22 18.10
CA ILE A 73 -2.64 -5.51 18.73
C ILE A 73 -2.10 -6.62 17.83
N GLU A 74 -1.03 -7.28 18.24
CA GLU A 74 -0.31 -8.30 17.46
C GLU A 74 -1.08 -9.63 17.34
N ARG A 75 -2.33 -9.56 16.84
CA ARG A 75 -3.14 -10.74 16.50
C ARG A 75 -3.57 -10.68 15.05
N ARG A 76 -3.69 -11.87 14.44
CA ARG A 76 -4.13 -11.99 13.04
C ARG A 76 -5.47 -11.23 12.82
N GLY A 77 -5.49 -10.32 11.86
CA GLY A 77 -6.63 -9.45 11.55
C GLY A 77 -6.69 -8.18 12.41
N LEU A 78 -6.44 -8.26 13.72
CA LEU A 78 -6.55 -7.12 14.63
C LEU A 78 -5.41 -6.11 14.46
N ALA A 79 -4.23 -6.54 14.05
CA ALA A 79 -3.10 -5.63 13.86
C ALA A 79 -3.37 -4.54 12.80
N ALA A 80 -4.07 -4.90 11.73
CA ALA A 80 -4.46 -3.92 10.72
C ALA A 80 -5.53 -2.95 11.23
N VAL A 81 -6.53 -3.48 11.93
CA VAL A 81 -7.65 -2.70 12.47
C VAL A 81 -7.18 -1.72 13.53
N SER A 82 -6.47 -2.21 14.56
CA SER A 82 -6.01 -1.38 15.68
C SER A 82 -5.04 -0.30 15.24
N SER A 83 -4.03 -0.65 14.42
CA SER A 83 -3.09 0.35 13.92
C SER A 83 -3.77 1.42 13.06
N SER A 84 -4.72 1.04 12.21
CA SER A 84 -5.47 2.00 11.38
C SER A 84 -6.36 2.92 12.23
N PHE A 85 -7.00 2.38 13.27
CA PHE A 85 -7.78 3.19 14.21
C PHE A 85 -6.92 4.23 14.92
N PHE A 86 -5.80 3.81 15.54
CA PHE A 86 -4.92 4.75 16.24
C PHE A 86 -4.26 5.75 15.30
N ALA A 87 -3.89 5.35 14.08
CA ALA A 87 -3.37 6.27 13.07
C ALA A 87 -4.42 7.30 12.65
N ALA A 88 -5.67 6.89 12.43
CA ALA A 88 -6.77 7.78 12.12
C ALA A 88 -7.03 8.76 13.28
N LEU A 89 -7.02 8.27 14.53
CA LEU A 89 -7.20 9.09 15.73
C LEU A 89 -6.08 10.13 15.85
N CYS A 90 -4.82 9.70 15.77
CA CYS A 90 -3.66 10.60 15.84
C CYS A 90 -3.66 11.64 14.71
N SER A 91 -4.08 11.24 13.50
CA SER A 91 -4.16 12.16 12.37
C SER A 91 -5.34 13.15 12.50
N ALA A 92 -6.46 12.74 13.09
CA ALA A 92 -7.61 13.60 13.33
C ALA A 92 -7.27 14.76 14.29
N PHE A 93 -6.58 14.47 15.39
CA PHE A 93 -6.17 15.48 16.38
C PHE A 93 -4.84 16.16 16.05
N GLY A 94 -4.06 15.63 15.12
CA GLY A 94 -2.78 16.21 14.69
C GLY A 94 -2.95 17.52 13.89
N ARG A 95 -1.87 18.28 13.79
CA ARG A 95 -1.81 19.51 12.97
C ARG A 95 -1.50 19.18 11.53
N TYR A 96 -2.45 18.52 10.83
CA TYR A 96 -2.32 18.15 9.42
C TYR A 96 -3.36 18.89 8.59
N ASP A 97 -2.97 19.27 7.37
CA ASP A 97 -3.87 19.82 6.37
C ASP A 97 -4.56 18.70 5.59
N VAL A 98 -3.82 17.59 5.35
CA VAL A 98 -4.30 16.42 4.59
C VAL A 98 -4.00 15.14 5.35
N VAL A 99 -4.92 14.20 5.31
CA VAL A 99 -4.76 12.81 5.77
C VAL A 99 -4.90 11.90 4.57
N HIS A 100 -3.81 11.24 4.18
CA HIS A 100 -3.79 10.32 3.04
C HIS A 100 -3.75 8.88 3.55
N ILE A 101 -4.78 8.13 3.21
CA ILE A 101 -5.01 6.75 3.66
C ILE A 101 -4.76 5.79 2.49
N HIS A 102 -4.00 4.75 2.71
CA HIS A 102 -3.72 3.73 1.71
C HIS A 102 -4.45 2.42 2.03
N ALA A 103 -5.13 1.88 1.02
CA ALA A 103 -5.94 0.66 1.02
C ALA A 103 -7.31 0.78 1.70
N GLU A 104 -8.22 -0.10 1.29
CA GLU A 104 -9.63 -0.13 1.71
C GLU A 104 -9.80 -0.42 3.20
N GLY A 105 -9.04 -1.39 3.76
CA GLY A 105 -9.13 -1.72 5.18
C GLY A 105 -8.90 -0.53 6.10
N PRO A 106 -7.76 0.19 6.00
CA PRO A 106 -7.52 1.44 6.73
C PRO A 106 -8.55 2.54 6.47
N ALA A 107 -9.10 2.61 5.25
CA ALA A 107 -10.13 3.58 4.88
C ALA A 107 -11.47 3.37 5.62
N PHE A 108 -11.65 2.23 6.32
CA PHE A 108 -12.76 2.06 7.26
C PHE A 108 -12.87 3.23 8.25
N PHE A 109 -11.76 3.82 8.65
CA PHE A 109 -11.68 4.94 9.58
C PHE A 109 -11.58 6.31 8.92
N ALA A 110 -11.81 6.44 7.60
CA ALA A 110 -11.72 7.70 6.88
C ALA A 110 -12.67 8.80 7.40
N TRP A 111 -13.81 8.40 7.97
CA TRP A 111 -14.78 9.29 8.59
C TRP A 111 -14.21 10.06 9.80
N LEU A 112 -13.25 9.45 10.53
CA LEU A 112 -12.73 10.04 11.77
C LEU A 112 -11.93 11.33 11.51
N PRO A 113 -10.85 11.36 10.72
CA PRO A 113 -10.19 12.63 10.39
C PRO A 113 -11.12 13.61 9.65
N LYS A 114 -12.07 13.11 8.84
CA LYS A 114 -13.07 13.96 8.18
C LYS A 114 -13.94 14.74 9.16
N MET A 115 -14.40 14.08 10.23
CA MET A 115 -15.19 14.74 11.29
C MET A 115 -14.42 15.88 11.99
N PHE A 116 -13.10 15.80 12.03
CA PHE A 116 -12.23 16.85 12.60
C PHE A 116 -11.74 17.86 11.55
N GLY A 117 -12.44 17.97 10.42
CA GLY A 117 -12.19 18.98 9.39
C GLY A 117 -10.92 18.75 8.56
N LYS A 118 -10.33 17.55 8.59
CA LYS A 118 -9.18 17.24 7.73
C LYS A 118 -9.62 16.97 6.30
N ARG A 119 -8.81 17.35 5.32
CA ARG A 119 -8.95 16.83 3.96
C ARG A 119 -8.47 15.39 3.92
N VAL A 120 -9.33 14.48 3.47
CA VAL A 120 -9.05 13.04 3.42
C VAL A 120 -8.87 12.60 1.99
N VAL A 121 -7.72 12.02 1.69
CA VAL A 121 -7.41 11.36 0.41
C VAL A 121 -7.29 9.86 0.66
N VAL A 122 -7.88 9.04 -0.19
CA VAL A 122 -7.75 7.59 -0.11
C VAL A 122 -7.17 7.05 -1.42
N THR A 123 -6.10 6.25 -1.34
CA THR A 123 -5.61 5.48 -2.48
C THR A 123 -6.04 4.03 -2.36
N VAL A 124 -6.83 3.56 -3.33
CA VAL A 124 -7.29 2.18 -3.46
C VAL A 124 -6.31 1.42 -4.35
N HIS A 125 -5.63 0.42 -3.76
CA HIS A 125 -4.60 -0.37 -4.45
C HIS A 125 -5.16 -1.56 -5.25
N GLY A 126 -6.45 -1.75 -5.26
CA GLY A 126 -7.19 -2.81 -5.91
C GLY A 126 -8.39 -3.18 -5.06
N ILE A 127 -9.31 -3.95 -5.58
CA ILE A 127 -10.51 -4.38 -4.85
C ILE A 127 -10.14 -5.58 -3.97
N ASP A 128 -9.69 -5.29 -2.75
CA ASP A 128 -9.08 -6.29 -1.87
C ASP A 128 -10.07 -7.35 -1.36
N TRP A 129 -11.33 -7.00 -1.14
CA TRP A 129 -12.35 -7.93 -0.64
C TRP A 129 -12.74 -9.00 -1.67
N GLN A 130 -12.50 -8.79 -2.97
CA GLN A 130 -12.72 -9.77 -4.03
C GLN A 130 -11.61 -10.82 -4.13
N ARG A 131 -10.47 -10.62 -3.45
CA ARG A 131 -9.38 -11.60 -3.46
C ARG A 131 -9.77 -12.85 -2.68
N GLU A 132 -9.37 -14.03 -3.18
CA GLU A 132 -9.62 -15.34 -2.56
C GLU A 132 -9.40 -15.34 -1.04
N LYS A 133 -8.34 -14.70 -0.59
CA LYS A 133 -7.98 -14.56 0.81
C LYS A 133 -9.07 -13.89 1.67
N TRP A 134 -9.94 -13.08 1.07
CA TRP A 134 -10.92 -12.24 1.76
C TRP A 134 -12.37 -12.51 1.31
N GLN A 135 -12.65 -13.62 0.61
CA GLN A 135 -13.98 -13.93 0.09
C GLN A 135 -15.03 -14.22 1.17
N SER A 136 -14.62 -14.44 2.43
CA SER A 136 -15.57 -14.75 3.51
C SER A 136 -15.12 -14.20 4.87
N GLY A 137 -16.09 -13.99 5.76
CA GLY A 137 -15.87 -13.64 7.15
C GLY A 137 -15.87 -12.14 7.47
N LEU A 138 -15.59 -11.84 8.74
CA LEU A 138 -15.61 -10.46 9.26
C LEU A 138 -14.57 -9.55 8.60
N GLY A 139 -13.44 -10.11 8.19
CA GLY A 139 -12.38 -9.36 7.50
C GLY A 139 -12.82 -8.80 6.15
N SER A 140 -13.54 -9.61 5.35
CA SER A 140 -14.12 -9.17 4.08
C SER A 140 -15.13 -8.03 4.27
N LYS A 141 -16.03 -8.19 5.23
CA LYS A 141 -17.03 -7.16 5.57
C LYS A 141 -16.37 -5.85 6.01
N PHE A 142 -15.30 -5.95 6.79
CA PHE A 142 -14.53 -4.78 7.25
C PHE A 142 -13.87 -4.05 6.07
N ILE A 143 -13.22 -4.78 5.16
CA ILE A 143 -12.57 -4.21 3.96
C ILE A 143 -13.62 -3.57 3.04
N HIS A 144 -14.71 -4.27 2.76
CA HIS A 144 -15.81 -3.75 1.94
C HIS A 144 -16.47 -2.51 2.56
N GLN A 145 -16.64 -2.48 3.88
CA GLN A 145 -17.12 -1.26 4.56
C GLN A 145 -16.10 -0.11 4.44
N GLY A 146 -14.79 -0.43 4.48
CA GLY A 146 -13.74 0.56 4.25
C GLY A 146 -13.77 1.16 2.84
N GLU A 147 -14.06 0.35 1.82
CA GLU A 147 -14.29 0.83 0.46
C GLU A 147 -15.47 1.79 0.37
N LYS A 148 -16.62 1.42 0.98
CA LYS A 148 -17.79 2.30 1.08
C LYS A 148 -17.46 3.62 1.79
N ASN A 149 -16.68 3.54 2.86
CA ASN A 149 -16.26 4.72 3.62
C ASN A 149 -15.30 5.59 2.81
N ALA A 150 -14.41 4.99 2.00
CA ALA A 150 -13.58 5.74 1.06
C ALA A 150 -14.44 6.51 0.06
N ALA A 151 -15.41 5.85 -0.56
CA ALA A 151 -16.32 6.50 -1.51
C ALA A 151 -17.14 7.63 -0.88
N LYS A 152 -17.55 7.46 0.39
CA LYS A 152 -18.45 8.40 1.09
C LYS A 152 -17.73 9.57 1.75
N TYR A 153 -16.60 9.33 2.42
CA TYR A 153 -15.99 10.31 3.33
C TYR A 153 -14.70 10.92 2.81
N ALA A 154 -14.03 10.29 1.82
CA ALA A 154 -12.84 10.91 1.24
C ALA A 154 -13.21 12.15 0.40
N ASP A 155 -12.41 13.19 0.50
CA ASP A 155 -12.50 14.33 -0.42
C ASP A 155 -12.07 13.90 -1.81
N GLU A 156 -10.96 13.13 -1.89
CA GLU A 156 -10.45 12.60 -3.15
C GLU A 156 -10.14 11.11 -3.03
N VAL A 157 -10.45 10.35 -4.07
CA VAL A 157 -10.13 8.93 -4.18
C VAL A 157 -9.21 8.72 -5.37
N ILE A 158 -8.06 8.10 -5.13
CA ILE A 158 -7.08 7.72 -6.14
C ILE A 158 -7.20 6.22 -6.40
N VAL A 159 -7.24 5.83 -7.65
CA VAL A 159 -7.29 4.43 -8.11
C VAL A 159 -6.16 4.14 -9.08
N LEU A 160 -5.68 2.89 -9.11
CA LEU A 160 -4.50 2.49 -9.87
C LEU A 160 -4.82 1.87 -11.23
N SER A 161 -6.09 1.62 -11.54
CA SER A 161 -6.52 1.09 -12.82
C SER A 161 -7.85 1.69 -13.26
N LYS A 162 -8.07 1.72 -14.57
CA LYS A 162 -9.35 2.19 -15.13
C LYS A 162 -10.52 1.30 -14.73
N GLY A 163 -10.32 -0.02 -14.66
CA GLY A 163 -11.40 -0.92 -14.21
C GLY A 163 -11.86 -0.65 -12.78
N VAL A 164 -10.96 -0.24 -11.87
CA VAL A 164 -11.36 0.20 -10.52
C VAL A 164 -12.02 1.59 -10.56
N GLN A 165 -11.62 2.47 -11.48
CA GLN A 165 -12.27 3.75 -11.70
C GLN A 165 -13.73 3.57 -12.13
N ASP A 166 -13.95 2.74 -13.14
CA ASP A 166 -15.28 2.42 -13.67
C ASP A 166 -16.15 1.77 -12.59
N TYR A 167 -15.59 0.82 -11.84
CA TYR A 167 -16.26 0.18 -10.72
C TYR A 167 -16.74 1.18 -9.64
N PHE A 168 -15.89 2.14 -9.24
CA PHE A 168 -16.29 3.16 -8.24
C PHE A 168 -17.39 4.06 -8.78
N LYS A 169 -17.34 4.41 -10.05
CA LYS A 169 -18.37 5.21 -10.71
C LYS A 169 -19.70 4.46 -10.79
N GLU A 170 -19.69 3.20 -11.23
CA GLU A 170 -20.89 2.39 -11.37
C GLU A 170 -21.51 1.99 -10.03
N THR A 171 -20.68 1.63 -9.04
CA THR A 171 -21.14 1.09 -7.76
C THR A 171 -21.53 2.18 -6.78
N TYR A 172 -20.79 3.29 -6.75
CA TYR A 172 -20.95 4.35 -5.74
C TYR A 172 -21.32 5.71 -6.32
N GLY A 173 -21.40 5.86 -7.65
CA GLY A 173 -21.53 7.16 -8.30
C GLY A 173 -20.36 8.10 -8.01
N ARG A 174 -19.18 7.52 -7.64
CA ARG A 174 -18.02 8.28 -7.17
C ARG A 174 -17.00 8.46 -8.29
N GLU A 175 -16.77 9.72 -8.69
CA GLU A 175 -15.64 10.05 -9.55
C GLU A 175 -14.33 9.89 -8.78
N THR A 176 -13.31 9.33 -9.46
CA THR A 176 -12.01 9.03 -8.87
C THR A 176 -10.87 9.47 -9.79
N HIS A 177 -9.69 9.66 -9.25
CA HIS A 177 -8.49 10.00 -10.00
C HIS A 177 -7.72 8.74 -10.37
N PHE A 178 -7.60 8.45 -11.66
CA PHE A 178 -6.74 7.38 -12.14
C PHE A 178 -5.29 7.85 -12.15
N ILE A 179 -4.50 7.39 -11.17
CA ILE A 179 -3.06 7.66 -11.04
C ILE A 179 -2.35 6.32 -10.83
N PRO A 180 -1.79 5.71 -11.90
CA PRO A 180 -1.12 4.43 -11.78
C PRO A 180 0.17 4.54 -10.97
N ASN A 181 0.62 3.42 -10.37
CA ASN A 181 1.90 3.38 -9.70
C ASN A 181 3.04 3.65 -10.68
N GLY A 182 3.93 4.55 -10.29
CA GLY A 182 5.18 4.77 -11.00
C GLY A 182 6.22 3.70 -10.69
N VAL A 183 7.18 3.54 -11.57
CA VAL A 183 8.39 2.73 -11.37
C VAL A 183 9.62 3.60 -11.54
N ASN A 184 10.67 3.34 -10.77
CA ASN A 184 11.97 3.97 -11.01
C ASN A 184 12.55 3.43 -12.32
N ARG A 185 13.35 4.25 -13.03
CA ARG A 185 14.06 3.76 -14.21
C ARG A 185 14.92 2.56 -13.82
N PRO A 186 14.74 1.40 -14.47
CA PRO A 186 15.57 0.23 -14.18
C PRO A 186 17.02 0.52 -14.52
N GLN A 187 17.93 0.06 -13.68
CA GLN A 187 19.34 0.00 -14.01
C GLN A 187 19.58 -1.33 -14.75
N ILE A 188 19.99 -1.22 -16.00
CA ILE A 188 20.39 -2.39 -16.78
C ILE A 188 21.76 -2.81 -16.25
N ARG A 189 21.89 -4.07 -15.84
CA ARG A 189 23.12 -4.70 -15.38
C ARG A 189 23.37 -5.94 -16.23
N GLU A 190 24.63 -6.36 -16.31
CA GLU A 190 24.96 -7.63 -16.92
C GLU A 190 24.35 -8.79 -16.13
N ALA A 191 23.93 -9.84 -16.82
CA ALA A 191 23.19 -10.97 -16.27
C ALA A 191 24.10 -12.04 -15.63
N ASN A 192 25.16 -11.65 -14.95
CA ASN A 192 26.18 -12.58 -14.42
C ASN A 192 25.62 -13.52 -13.37
N LEU A 193 24.80 -13.01 -12.45
CA LEU A 193 24.27 -13.82 -11.33
C LEU A 193 23.41 -15.00 -11.79
N ILE A 194 22.62 -14.85 -12.84
CA ILE A 194 21.75 -15.94 -13.33
C ILE A 194 22.57 -17.02 -14.02
N THR A 195 23.61 -16.63 -14.74
CA THR A 195 24.54 -17.55 -15.36
C THR A 195 25.38 -18.27 -14.30
N ASP A 196 25.92 -17.55 -13.33
CA ASP A 196 26.79 -18.13 -12.30
C ASP A 196 26.04 -19.11 -11.37
N HIS A 197 24.79 -18.78 -10.99
CA HIS A 197 24.03 -19.60 -10.04
C HIS A 197 23.20 -20.71 -10.71
N PHE A 198 22.73 -20.51 -11.92
CA PHE A 198 21.78 -21.42 -12.56
C PHE A 198 22.28 -21.98 -13.90
N GLY A 199 23.42 -21.54 -14.39
CA GLY A 199 23.93 -21.95 -15.71
C GLY A 199 23.03 -21.55 -16.89
N LEU A 200 22.17 -20.54 -16.70
CA LEU A 200 21.24 -20.10 -17.72
C LEU A 200 21.83 -18.97 -18.55
N GLU A 201 21.68 -19.07 -19.85
CA GLU A 201 22.11 -18.05 -20.80
C GLU A 201 20.95 -17.14 -21.20
N LYS A 202 21.27 -16.00 -21.79
CA LYS A 202 20.27 -15.08 -22.32
C LYS A 202 19.36 -15.81 -23.33
N ASP A 203 18.07 -15.55 -23.21
CA ASP A 203 17.00 -16.10 -24.07
C ASP A 203 16.80 -17.64 -23.97
N SER A 204 17.45 -18.31 -23.00
CA SER A 204 17.31 -19.76 -22.76
C SER A 204 16.28 -20.13 -21.69
N TYR A 205 15.54 -19.18 -21.11
CA TYR A 205 14.60 -19.46 -20.03
C TYR A 205 13.39 -18.54 -20.04
N ILE A 206 12.32 -18.99 -19.37
CA ILE A 206 11.13 -18.17 -19.09
C ILE A 206 11.14 -17.77 -17.63
N LEU A 207 11.18 -16.46 -17.36
CA LEU A 207 11.21 -15.92 -16.00
C LEU A 207 9.80 -15.65 -15.47
N PHE A 208 9.44 -16.27 -14.35
CA PHE A 208 8.31 -15.86 -13.54
C PHE A 208 8.81 -15.14 -12.28
N LEU A 209 8.42 -13.88 -12.13
CA LEU A 209 8.74 -13.08 -10.95
C LEU A 209 7.45 -12.71 -10.21
N GLY A 210 7.26 -13.22 -9.00
CA GLY A 210 6.07 -12.92 -8.21
C GLY A 210 5.97 -13.73 -6.93
N ARG A 211 4.95 -13.40 -6.12
CA ARG A 211 4.61 -14.23 -4.96
C ARG A 211 4.01 -15.55 -5.43
N LEU A 212 4.36 -16.65 -4.76
CA LEU A 212 3.77 -17.97 -5.01
C LEU A 212 2.38 -18.06 -4.34
N VAL A 213 1.41 -17.42 -4.94
CA VAL A 213 0.01 -17.39 -4.49
C VAL A 213 -0.91 -17.72 -5.66
N PRO A 214 -2.10 -18.34 -5.41
CA PRO A 214 -2.99 -18.81 -6.47
C PRO A 214 -3.32 -17.76 -7.52
N GLU A 215 -3.61 -16.54 -7.08
CA GLU A 215 -3.98 -15.43 -7.95
C GLU A 215 -2.88 -14.96 -8.92
N LYS A 216 -1.64 -15.45 -8.77
CA LYS A 216 -0.52 -15.18 -9.69
C LYS A 216 -0.38 -16.20 -10.80
N GLY A 217 -1.15 -17.29 -10.75
CA GLY A 217 -1.29 -18.23 -11.86
C GLY A 217 -0.04 -19.06 -12.21
N ILE A 218 0.98 -19.16 -11.34
CA ILE A 218 2.21 -19.91 -11.62
C ILE A 218 1.92 -21.37 -12.00
N ARG A 219 0.88 -21.99 -11.42
CA ARG A 219 0.50 -23.36 -11.75
C ARG A 219 0.10 -23.50 -13.22
N TYR A 220 -0.63 -22.54 -13.76
CA TYR A 220 -1.03 -22.56 -15.18
C TYR A 220 0.19 -22.43 -16.08
N LEU A 221 1.17 -21.58 -15.70
CA LEU A 221 2.42 -21.47 -16.45
C LEU A 221 3.18 -22.79 -16.48
N VAL A 222 3.34 -23.45 -15.31
CA VAL A 222 4.03 -24.74 -15.21
C VAL A 222 3.31 -25.83 -16.01
N GLU A 223 1.98 -25.92 -15.93
CA GLU A 223 1.20 -26.90 -16.71
C GLU A 223 1.27 -26.62 -18.21
N ALA A 224 1.20 -25.37 -18.62
CA ALA A 224 1.33 -25.00 -20.02
C ALA A 224 2.73 -25.36 -20.56
N PHE A 225 3.78 -25.11 -19.78
CA PHE A 225 5.15 -25.36 -20.18
C PHE A 225 5.47 -26.85 -20.38
N LYS A 226 4.79 -27.77 -19.65
CA LYS A 226 4.92 -29.22 -19.90
C LYS A 226 4.55 -29.64 -21.33
N ASN A 227 3.73 -28.86 -22.02
CA ASN A 227 3.27 -29.13 -23.33
C ASN A 227 4.05 -28.35 -24.42
N VAL A 228 5.01 -27.55 -24.04
CA VAL A 228 5.88 -26.81 -24.96
C VAL A 228 6.96 -27.75 -25.46
N LYS A 229 7.04 -27.91 -26.79
CA LYS A 229 8.17 -28.59 -27.39
C LYS A 229 9.32 -27.60 -27.49
N THR A 230 10.37 -27.83 -26.72
CA THR A 230 11.62 -27.05 -26.76
C THR A 230 12.73 -28.00 -27.22
N ASP A 231 13.60 -27.51 -28.06
CA ASP A 231 14.84 -28.20 -28.43
C ASP A 231 15.80 -28.26 -27.26
#